data_1f67ac1e85b47a46c1440a911e5d26b1
#
_entry.id   1f67ac1e85b47a46c1440a911e5d26b1
#
_cell.length_a   1.000
_cell.length_b   1.000
_cell.length_c   1.000
_cell.angle_alpha   90.00
_cell.angle_beta   90.00
_cell.angle_gamma   90.00
#
_symmetry.space_group_name_H-M   'P 1'
#
loop_
_entity.id
_entity.type
_entity.pdbx_description
1 polymer ?
#
loop_
_entity_poly.entity_id
_entity_poly.type
_entity_poly.pdbx_seq_one_letter_code
_entity_poly.pdbx_strand_id
1 'polypeptide(L)'
;GRPGWHIECSAMARKHLGKTIDLHAGGQDLIFPHHENEIAQSECANGCTFSRYWMHNGFLNINNEKMSKSANNFFTVREIADKYGYEPIRYFMLTAGYRMPLNYTVELIESCKSSLERLYTCRDNLDFAIEHAHGTDTALAEKCEEARKKFKTAMDDDLNTPDALAAIFELVKDINTLSDASDKATLETAAKTFDELTGVLGLLYNRK
;
A
#
# COMPACT_ATOMS: atom_id res chain seq x y z
N GLY A 1 -32.29 27.65 -3.46
CA GLY A 1 -31.88 26.26 -3.68
C GLY A 1 -31.06 25.74 -2.51
N ARG A 2 -30.95 24.45 -2.37
CA ARG A 2 -30.11 23.84 -1.33
C ARG A 2 -28.67 23.75 -1.87
N PRO A 3 -27.65 24.24 -1.15
CA PRO A 3 -26.26 24.05 -1.54
C PRO A 3 -25.92 22.56 -1.63
N GLY A 4 -25.15 22.19 -2.65
CA GLY A 4 -24.60 20.83 -2.72
C GLY A 4 -23.47 20.64 -1.71
N TRP A 5 -23.26 19.42 -1.27
CA TRP A 5 -22.23 19.10 -0.26
C TRP A 5 -20.80 19.50 -0.66
N HIS A 6 -20.46 19.56 -1.97
CA HIS A 6 -19.14 19.94 -2.47
C HIS A 6 -18.69 21.35 -2.00
N ILE A 7 -19.60 22.27 -1.66
CA ILE A 7 -19.23 23.57 -1.10
C ILE A 7 -18.58 23.45 0.28
N GLU A 8 -18.97 22.42 1.06
CA GLU A 8 -18.36 22.15 2.37
C GLU A 8 -16.87 21.79 2.21
N CYS A 9 -16.57 20.88 1.27
CA CYS A 9 -15.20 20.47 0.99
C CYS A 9 -14.37 21.61 0.43
N SER A 10 -14.90 22.40 -0.52
CA SER A 10 -14.23 23.59 -1.06
C SER A 10 -13.90 24.61 0.03
N ALA A 11 -14.84 24.88 0.93
CA ALA A 11 -14.65 25.82 2.04
C ALA A 11 -13.64 25.31 3.08
N MET A 12 -13.71 24.03 3.44
CA MET A 12 -12.80 23.40 4.41
C MET A 12 -11.38 23.31 3.84
N ALA A 13 -11.22 22.89 2.58
CA ALA A 13 -9.92 22.85 1.92
C ALA A 13 -9.25 24.23 1.93
N ARG A 14 -9.98 25.28 1.53
CA ARG A 14 -9.46 26.66 1.56
C ARG A 14 -9.08 27.11 2.98
N LYS A 15 -9.90 26.80 3.97
CA LYS A 15 -9.69 27.23 5.37
C LYS A 15 -8.48 26.55 6.00
N HIS A 16 -8.28 25.26 5.77
CA HIS A 16 -7.31 24.45 6.51
C HIS A 16 -6.05 24.12 5.71
N LEU A 17 -6.13 24.05 4.37
CA LEU A 17 -5.04 23.64 3.49
C LEU A 17 -4.57 24.76 2.55
N GLY A 18 -5.34 25.86 2.41
CA GLY A 18 -4.98 26.99 1.56
C GLY A 18 -5.74 27.02 0.24
N LYS A 19 -5.30 27.91 -0.68
CA LYS A 19 -6.00 28.12 -1.96
C LYS A 19 -5.70 27.02 -2.99
N THR A 20 -4.51 26.45 -2.93
CA THR A 20 -4.03 25.34 -3.77
C THR A 20 -3.53 24.25 -2.86
N ILE A 21 -4.00 23.04 -3.07
CA ILE A 21 -3.56 21.84 -2.35
C ILE A 21 -2.66 20.99 -3.25
N ASP A 22 -1.77 20.21 -2.65
CA ASP A 22 -0.84 19.39 -3.44
C ASP A 22 -1.54 18.16 -4.02
N LEU A 23 -2.32 17.46 -3.21
CA LEU A 23 -3.02 16.24 -3.61
C LEU A 23 -4.45 16.23 -3.10
N HIS A 24 -5.41 15.99 -3.99
CA HIS A 24 -6.81 15.71 -3.66
C HIS A 24 -7.18 14.30 -4.10
N ALA A 25 -7.80 13.54 -3.21
CA ALA A 25 -8.11 12.14 -3.47
C ALA A 25 -9.55 11.79 -3.05
N GLY A 26 -10.10 10.76 -3.70
CA GLY A 26 -11.43 10.23 -3.36
C GLY A 26 -11.78 9.00 -4.18
N GLY A 27 -12.98 8.48 -4.01
CA GLY A 27 -13.50 7.41 -4.84
C GLY A 27 -13.77 7.88 -6.28
N GLN A 28 -13.75 6.96 -7.24
CA GLN A 28 -14.07 7.27 -8.65
C GLN A 28 -15.46 7.85 -8.84
N ASP A 29 -16.40 7.54 -7.96
CA ASP A 29 -17.76 8.10 -7.97
C ASP A 29 -17.81 9.59 -7.62
N LEU A 30 -16.77 10.14 -7.02
CA LEU A 30 -16.66 11.56 -6.70
C LEU A 30 -16.13 12.41 -7.84
N ILE A 31 -15.56 11.83 -8.89
CA ILE A 31 -15.05 12.58 -10.06
C ILE A 31 -16.11 13.54 -10.54
N PHE A 32 -17.32 13.03 -10.76
CA PHE A 32 -18.48 13.82 -11.16
C PHE A 32 -19.73 13.41 -10.37
N PRO A 33 -20.48 14.38 -9.83
CA PRO A 33 -20.30 15.83 -9.98
C PRO A 33 -19.45 16.50 -8.87
N HIS A 34 -18.98 15.75 -7.85
CA HIS A 34 -18.44 16.34 -6.62
C HIS A 34 -17.12 17.09 -6.84
N HIS A 35 -16.09 16.43 -7.34
CA HIS A 35 -14.77 17.03 -7.54
C HIS A 35 -14.78 18.11 -8.64
N GLU A 36 -15.55 17.92 -9.71
CA GLU A 36 -15.73 18.95 -10.73
C GLU A 36 -16.34 20.22 -10.16
N ASN A 37 -17.31 20.10 -9.24
CA ASN A 37 -17.89 21.25 -8.56
C ASN A 37 -16.91 21.89 -7.57
N GLU A 38 -16.08 21.11 -6.88
CA GLU A 38 -15.02 21.65 -6.01
C GLU A 38 -14.01 22.48 -6.81
N ILE A 39 -13.58 21.97 -7.99
CA ILE A 39 -12.71 22.70 -8.92
C ILE A 39 -13.36 24.03 -9.31
N ALA A 40 -14.58 23.97 -9.84
CA ALA A 40 -15.30 25.17 -10.28
C ALA A 40 -15.45 26.21 -9.18
N GLN A 41 -15.86 25.79 -7.98
CA GLN A 41 -16.02 26.68 -6.82
C GLN A 41 -14.70 27.29 -6.35
N SER A 42 -13.67 26.44 -6.19
CA SER A 42 -12.39 26.87 -5.62
C SER A 42 -11.61 27.75 -6.58
N GLU A 43 -11.55 27.39 -7.87
CA GLU A 43 -10.81 28.15 -8.88
C GLU A 43 -11.49 29.48 -9.20
N CYS A 44 -12.82 29.51 -9.32
CA CYS A 44 -13.55 30.77 -9.50
C CYS A 44 -13.40 31.71 -8.29
N ALA A 45 -13.41 31.18 -7.08
CA ALA A 45 -13.29 32.00 -5.86
C ALA A 45 -11.87 32.46 -5.55
N ASN A 46 -10.85 31.69 -5.93
CA ASN A 46 -9.47 31.92 -5.55
C ASN A 46 -8.58 32.45 -6.69
N GLY A 47 -8.99 32.29 -7.95
CA GLY A 47 -8.25 32.72 -9.14
C GLY A 47 -6.96 31.90 -9.37
N CYS A 48 -6.88 30.67 -8.89
CA CYS A 48 -5.73 29.78 -9.04
C CYS A 48 -6.17 28.31 -9.04
N THR A 49 -5.30 27.42 -9.53
CA THR A 49 -5.53 25.96 -9.54
C THR A 49 -5.85 25.44 -8.15
N PHE A 50 -6.90 24.64 -8.02
CA PHE A 50 -7.37 24.08 -6.75
C PHE A 50 -6.47 22.97 -6.26
N SER A 51 -6.14 21.99 -7.10
CA SER A 51 -5.25 20.88 -6.73
C SER A 51 -4.25 20.58 -7.84
N ARG A 52 -2.99 20.29 -7.44
CA ARG A 52 -1.91 19.94 -8.38
C ARG A 52 -2.03 18.53 -8.89
N TYR A 53 -2.43 17.59 -8.03
CA TYR A 53 -2.56 16.18 -8.33
C TYR A 53 -3.91 15.64 -7.85
N TRP A 54 -4.43 14.66 -8.58
CA TRP A 54 -5.68 14.00 -8.28
C TRP A 54 -5.48 12.49 -8.24
N MET A 55 -6.04 11.84 -7.23
CA MET A 55 -6.06 10.37 -7.12
C MET A 55 -7.49 9.87 -6.91
N HIS A 56 -7.90 8.88 -7.73
CA HIS A 56 -9.21 8.29 -7.59
C HIS A 56 -9.08 6.77 -7.42
N ASN A 57 -9.51 6.27 -6.27
CA ASN A 57 -9.48 4.84 -5.99
C ASN A 57 -10.72 4.12 -6.50
N GLY A 58 -10.53 2.84 -6.86
CA GLY A 58 -11.61 1.93 -7.20
C GLY A 58 -12.49 1.58 -6.00
N PHE A 59 -13.59 0.86 -6.27
CA PHE A 59 -14.54 0.43 -5.25
C PHE A 59 -14.06 -0.82 -4.51
N LEU A 60 -14.53 -0.96 -3.27
CA LEU A 60 -14.47 -2.22 -2.54
C LEU A 60 -15.75 -3.00 -2.77
N ASN A 61 -15.63 -4.18 -3.35
CA ASN A 61 -16.71 -5.14 -3.52
C ASN A 61 -16.60 -6.24 -2.45
N ILE A 62 -17.72 -6.89 -2.16
CA ILE A 62 -17.78 -8.06 -1.28
C ILE A 62 -18.44 -9.18 -2.07
N ASN A 63 -17.75 -10.30 -2.24
CA ASN A 63 -18.22 -11.44 -3.04
C ASN A 63 -18.71 -11.03 -4.44
N ASN A 64 -17.95 -10.15 -5.11
CA ASN A 64 -18.27 -9.55 -6.42
C ASN A 64 -19.51 -8.63 -6.47
N GLU A 65 -20.07 -8.27 -5.32
CA GLU A 65 -21.17 -7.32 -5.22
C GLU A 65 -20.69 -6.02 -4.57
N LYS A 66 -21.25 -4.89 -5.01
CA LYS A 66 -20.96 -3.59 -4.38
C LYS A 66 -21.39 -3.63 -2.92
N MET A 67 -20.46 -3.29 -2.02
CA MET A 67 -20.77 -3.19 -0.59
C MET A 67 -21.81 -2.11 -0.35
N SER A 68 -22.92 -2.45 0.31
CA SER A 68 -23.94 -1.49 0.72
C SER A 68 -24.70 -1.95 1.96
N LYS A 69 -25.14 -1.00 2.76
CA LYS A 69 -25.99 -1.30 3.94
C LYS A 69 -27.33 -1.95 3.56
N SER A 70 -27.88 -1.58 2.39
CA SER A 70 -29.15 -2.13 1.89
C SER A 70 -29.02 -3.57 1.41
N ALA A 71 -27.85 -4.00 0.96
CA ALA A 71 -27.57 -5.38 0.54
C ALA A 71 -27.21 -6.31 1.72
N ASN A 72 -27.13 -5.78 2.94
CA ASN A 72 -26.76 -6.52 4.16
C ASN A 72 -25.40 -7.26 4.04
N ASN A 73 -24.50 -6.73 3.17
CA ASN A 73 -23.15 -7.23 2.94
C ASN A 73 -22.09 -6.21 3.44
N PHE A 74 -22.43 -5.40 4.43
CA PHE A 74 -21.58 -4.36 4.98
C PHE A 74 -20.81 -4.91 6.19
N PHE A 75 -19.46 -4.81 6.12
CA PHE A 75 -18.56 -5.07 7.24
C PHE A 75 -17.73 -3.83 7.54
N THR A 76 -17.44 -3.60 8.80
CA THR A 76 -16.49 -2.57 9.19
C THR A 76 -15.06 -3.12 9.16
N VAL A 77 -14.09 -2.25 8.94
CA VAL A 77 -12.66 -2.62 9.06
C VAL A 77 -12.37 -3.21 10.45
N ARG A 78 -13.04 -2.71 11.49
CA ARG A 78 -12.87 -3.20 12.87
C ARG A 78 -13.32 -4.65 13.02
N GLU A 79 -14.49 -5.01 12.52
CA GLU A 79 -14.99 -6.39 12.59
C GLU A 79 -14.06 -7.39 11.90
N ILE A 80 -13.48 -6.99 10.75
CA ILE A 80 -12.50 -7.83 10.06
C ILE A 80 -11.18 -7.88 10.83
N ALA A 81 -10.73 -6.74 11.37
CA ALA A 81 -9.50 -6.65 12.13
C ALA A 81 -9.55 -7.43 13.46
N ASP A 82 -10.70 -7.47 14.12
CA ASP A 82 -10.90 -8.27 15.35
C ASP A 82 -10.67 -9.77 15.09
N LYS A 83 -10.93 -10.23 13.86
CA LYS A 83 -10.74 -11.63 13.46
C LYS A 83 -9.36 -11.92 12.87
N TYR A 84 -8.83 -11.03 12.02
CA TYR A 84 -7.64 -11.29 11.21
C TYR A 84 -6.45 -10.39 11.55
N GLY A 85 -6.66 -9.30 12.30
CA GLY A 85 -5.68 -8.25 12.52
C GLY A 85 -5.74 -7.15 11.45
N TYR A 86 -5.16 -5.98 11.75
CA TYR A 86 -5.14 -4.84 10.83
C TYR A 86 -4.14 -5.01 9.67
N GLU A 87 -3.03 -5.68 9.91
CA GLU A 87 -1.95 -5.78 8.92
C GLU A 87 -2.33 -6.66 7.71
N PRO A 88 -3.03 -7.81 7.85
CA PRO A 88 -3.57 -8.52 6.70
C PRO A 88 -4.54 -7.70 5.86
N ILE A 89 -5.33 -6.79 6.49
CA ILE A 89 -6.20 -5.86 5.76
C ILE A 89 -5.36 -4.86 4.96
N ARG A 90 -4.29 -4.30 5.58
CA ARG A 90 -3.37 -3.42 4.85
C ARG A 90 -2.72 -4.14 3.67
N TYR A 91 -2.23 -5.36 3.89
CA TYR A 91 -1.66 -6.19 2.82
C TYR A 91 -2.68 -6.43 1.70
N PHE A 92 -3.92 -6.78 2.04
CA PHE A 92 -5.01 -6.95 1.07
C PHE A 92 -5.22 -5.69 0.20
N MET A 93 -5.22 -4.49 0.80
CA MET A 93 -5.36 -3.24 0.05
C MET A 93 -4.21 -3.00 -0.95
N LEU A 94 -3.03 -3.58 -0.71
CA LEU A 94 -1.85 -3.46 -1.57
C LEU A 94 -1.81 -4.50 -2.70
N THR A 95 -2.70 -5.49 -2.70
CA THR A 95 -2.71 -6.58 -3.71
C THR A 95 -3.25 -6.16 -5.07
N ALA A 96 -3.85 -4.98 -5.18
CA ALA A 96 -4.30 -4.39 -6.44
C ALA A 96 -3.87 -2.92 -6.53
N GLY A 97 -3.70 -2.43 -7.76
CA GLY A 97 -3.50 -1.00 -7.99
C GLY A 97 -4.69 -0.19 -7.47
N TYR A 98 -4.45 0.97 -6.87
CA TYR A 98 -5.50 1.73 -6.17
C TYR A 98 -6.68 2.16 -7.08
N ARG A 99 -6.48 2.25 -8.39
CA ARG A 99 -7.54 2.57 -9.37
C ARG A 99 -8.48 1.40 -9.64
N MET A 100 -8.05 0.18 -9.32
CA MET A 100 -8.81 -1.02 -9.60
C MET A 100 -9.80 -1.34 -8.46
N PRO A 101 -10.97 -1.91 -8.78
CA PRO A 101 -11.85 -2.40 -7.75
C PRO A 101 -11.20 -3.57 -7.01
N LEU A 102 -11.31 -3.55 -5.68
CA LEU A 102 -10.92 -4.67 -4.81
C LEU A 102 -12.14 -5.52 -4.48
N ASN A 103 -11.99 -6.83 -4.53
CA ASN A 103 -13.05 -7.75 -4.13
C ASN A 103 -12.64 -8.49 -2.85
N TYR A 104 -13.30 -8.15 -1.73
CA TYR A 104 -13.08 -8.84 -0.47
C TYR A 104 -13.78 -10.20 -0.46
N THR A 105 -13.04 -11.25 -0.12
CA THR A 105 -13.56 -12.55 0.29
C THR A 105 -12.76 -13.06 1.50
N VAL A 106 -13.33 -14.01 2.24
CA VAL A 106 -12.64 -14.61 3.40
C VAL A 106 -11.35 -15.31 2.95
N GLU A 107 -11.40 -16.02 1.85
CA GLU A 107 -10.25 -16.75 1.29
C GLU A 107 -9.12 -15.82 0.91
N LEU A 108 -9.44 -14.64 0.36
CA LEU A 108 -8.41 -13.65 0.00
C LEU A 108 -7.73 -13.06 1.22
N ILE A 109 -8.48 -12.71 2.28
CA ILE A 109 -7.84 -12.16 3.49
C ILE A 109 -6.98 -13.22 4.20
N GLU A 110 -7.39 -14.49 4.19
CA GLU A 110 -6.61 -15.61 4.73
C GLU A 110 -5.32 -15.84 3.91
N SER A 111 -5.41 -15.74 2.59
CA SER A 111 -4.24 -15.77 1.70
C SER A 111 -3.29 -14.61 1.96
N CYS A 112 -3.82 -13.40 2.18
CA CYS A 112 -3.02 -12.23 2.54
C CYS A 112 -2.30 -12.42 3.87
N LYS A 113 -2.98 -13.00 4.87
CA LYS A 113 -2.38 -13.35 6.16
C LYS A 113 -1.22 -14.33 5.98
N SER A 114 -1.43 -15.41 5.21
CA SER A 114 -0.37 -16.40 4.94
C SER A 114 0.82 -15.77 4.19
N SER A 115 0.57 -14.86 3.25
CA SER A 115 1.64 -14.15 2.55
C SER A 115 2.43 -13.24 3.50
N LEU A 116 1.75 -12.54 4.40
CA LEU A 116 2.36 -11.72 5.42
C LEU A 116 3.21 -12.54 6.39
N GLU A 117 2.72 -13.70 6.84
CA GLU A 117 3.47 -14.64 7.70
C GLU A 117 4.77 -15.10 7.04
N ARG A 118 4.78 -15.29 5.71
CA ARG A 118 6.02 -15.61 4.96
C ARG A 118 7.04 -14.48 5.01
N LEU A 119 6.60 -13.20 4.99
CA LEU A 119 7.49 -12.05 5.12
C LEU A 119 8.10 -12.00 6.53
N TYR A 120 7.29 -12.21 7.58
CA TYR A 120 7.78 -12.30 8.95
C TYR A 120 8.81 -13.43 9.11
N THR A 121 8.47 -14.63 8.65
CA THR A 121 9.39 -15.79 8.71
C THR A 121 10.71 -15.54 7.99
N CYS A 122 10.66 -14.92 6.81
CA CYS A 122 11.89 -14.57 6.08
C CYS A 122 12.77 -13.63 6.89
N ARG A 123 12.16 -12.62 7.53
CA ARG A 123 12.92 -11.64 8.30
C ARG A 123 13.49 -12.24 9.59
N ASP A 124 12.75 -13.11 10.26
CA ASP A 124 13.24 -13.83 11.46
C ASP A 124 14.38 -14.80 11.10
N ASN A 125 14.25 -15.52 9.98
CA ASN A 125 15.33 -16.38 9.46
C ASN A 125 16.58 -15.58 9.11
N LEU A 126 16.42 -14.36 8.61
CA LEU A 126 17.54 -13.48 8.28
C LEU A 126 18.27 -12.97 9.54
N ASP A 127 17.53 -12.67 10.63
CA ASP A 127 18.14 -12.36 11.91
C ASP A 127 18.96 -13.54 12.44
N PHE A 128 18.41 -14.75 12.37
CA PHE A 128 19.14 -15.96 12.76
C PHE A 128 20.40 -16.17 11.90
N ALA A 129 20.30 -15.97 10.58
CA ALA A 129 21.44 -16.09 9.68
C ALA A 129 22.57 -15.08 9.99
N ILE A 130 22.19 -13.83 10.35
CA ILE A 130 23.17 -12.80 10.76
C ILE A 130 23.93 -13.20 12.04
N GLU A 131 23.21 -13.76 13.02
CA GLU A 131 23.82 -14.21 14.28
C GLU A 131 24.79 -15.40 14.07
N HIS A 132 24.50 -16.27 13.10
CA HIS A 132 25.25 -17.50 12.83
C HIS A 132 26.06 -17.43 11.52
N ALA A 133 26.31 -16.24 11.00
CA ALA A 133 26.98 -16.06 9.71
C ALA A 133 28.37 -16.69 9.68
N HIS A 134 28.61 -17.56 8.71
CA HIS A 134 29.87 -18.22 8.47
C HIS A 134 30.26 -18.26 6.98
N GLY A 135 29.40 -17.80 6.11
CA GLY A 135 29.64 -17.70 4.67
C GLY A 135 30.57 -16.56 4.27
N THR A 136 30.95 -16.53 3.02
CA THR A 136 31.86 -15.52 2.43
C THR A 136 31.34 -14.93 1.12
N ASP A 137 30.16 -15.38 0.65
CA ASP A 137 29.58 -14.93 -0.62
C ASP A 137 28.91 -13.56 -0.43
N THR A 138 29.00 -12.75 -1.47
CA THR A 138 28.42 -11.40 -1.53
C THR A 138 27.33 -11.26 -2.61
N ALA A 139 26.96 -12.33 -3.31
CA ALA A 139 25.98 -12.30 -4.42
C ALA A 139 24.61 -11.76 -4.00
N LEU A 140 24.19 -11.98 -2.74
CA LEU A 140 22.93 -11.46 -2.23
C LEU A 140 22.88 -9.92 -2.20
N ALA A 141 24.03 -9.23 -2.11
CA ALA A 141 24.07 -7.77 -2.15
C ALA A 141 23.59 -7.22 -3.51
N GLU A 142 23.97 -7.86 -4.62
CA GLU A 142 23.49 -7.49 -5.95
C GLU A 142 21.98 -7.72 -6.08
N LYS A 143 21.47 -8.82 -5.51
CA LYS A 143 20.03 -9.10 -5.48
C LYS A 143 19.23 -8.06 -4.69
N CYS A 144 19.80 -7.53 -3.62
CA CYS A 144 19.20 -6.43 -2.88
C CYS A 144 19.04 -5.16 -3.74
N GLU A 145 20.07 -4.81 -4.51
CA GLU A 145 20.01 -3.64 -5.41
C GLU A 145 19.03 -3.88 -6.59
N GLU A 146 18.99 -5.09 -7.15
CA GLU A 146 17.99 -5.46 -8.16
C GLU A 146 16.57 -5.32 -7.62
N ALA A 147 16.29 -5.82 -6.41
CA ALA A 147 15.00 -5.73 -5.76
C ALA A 147 14.59 -4.26 -5.50
N ARG A 148 15.52 -3.44 -4.98
CA ARG A 148 15.30 -2.00 -4.77
C ARG A 148 14.95 -1.29 -6.07
N LYS A 149 15.66 -1.59 -7.16
CA LYS A 149 15.38 -1.02 -8.47
C LYS A 149 14.02 -1.42 -9.01
N LYS A 150 13.66 -2.70 -8.92
CA LYS A 150 12.33 -3.21 -9.35
C LYS A 150 11.21 -2.57 -8.53
N PHE A 151 11.37 -2.53 -7.22
CA PHE A 151 10.41 -1.90 -6.31
C PHE A 151 10.20 -0.42 -6.65
N LYS A 152 11.30 0.32 -6.83
CA LYS A 152 11.23 1.74 -7.20
C LYS A 152 10.53 1.91 -8.56
N THR A 153 10.87 1.12 -9.56
CA THR A 153 10.23 1.17 -10.88
C THR A 153 8.73 0.93 -10.77
N ALA A 154 8.29 -0.04 -9.97
CA ALA A 154 6.88 -0.30 -9.74
C ALA A 154 6.18 0.88 -9.03
N MET A 155 6.80 1.45 -8.01
CA MET A 155 6.20 2.58 -7.28
C MET A 155 6.21 3.87 -8.10
N ASP A 156 7.16 4.07 -9.00
CA ASP A 156 7.20 5.19 -9.96
C ASP A 156 6.14 5.04 -11.06
N ASP A 157 5.61 3.83 -11.28
CA ASP A 157 4.51 3.54 -12.22
C ASP A 157 3.14 3.61 -11.51
N ASP A 158 2.73 4.83 -11.20
CA ASP A 158 1.41 5.14 -10.59
C ASP A 158 1.13 4.33 -9.30
N LEU A 159 2.16 4.15 -8.45
CA LEU A 159 2.06 3.39 -7.20
C LEU A 159 1.58 1.94 -7.43
N ASN A 160 2.21 1.23 -8.35
CA ASN A 160 1.91 -0.17 -8.65
C ASN A 160 2.36 -1.09 -7.51
N THR A 161 1.57 -1.12 -6.44
CA THR A 161 1.86 -1.91 -5.24
C THR A 161 1.88 -3.42 -5.48
N PRO A 162 1.09 -4.03 -6.41
CA PRO A 162 1.24 -5.43 -6.76
C PRO A 162 2.65 -5.81 -7.24
N ASP A 163 3.21 -5.04 -8.16
CA ASP A 163 4.56 -5.29 -8.67
C ASP A 163 5.64 -4.96 -7.62
N ALA A 164 5.39 -3.97 -6.77
CA ALA A 164 6.25 -3.69 -5.62
C ALA A 164 6.28 -4.87 -4.63
N LEU A 165 5.13 -5.49 -4.33
CA LEU A 165 5.05 -6.73 -3.54
C LEU A 165 5.77 -7.89 -4.24
N ALA A 166 5.62 -8.04 -5.55
CA ALA A 166 6.33 -9.07 -6.32
C ALA A 166 7.85 -8.91 -6.19
N ALA A 167 8.39 -7.69 -6.27
CA ALA A 167 9.82 -7.42 -6.07
C ALA A 167 10.29 -7.82 -4.66
N ILE A 168 9.47 -7.60 -3.63
CA ILE A 168 9.78 -8.05 -2.25
C ILE A 168 9.80 -9.59 -2.18
N PHE A 169 8.85 -10.30 -2.79
CA PHE A 169 8.82 -11.77 -2.77
C PHE A 169 9.93 -12.41 -3.61
N GLU A 170 10.41 -11.75 -4.66
CA GLU A 170 11.63 -12.16 -5.35
C GLU A 170 12.84 -12.07 -4.41
N LEU A 171 12.97 -10.96 -3.68
CA LEU A 171 14.03 -10.81 -2.66
C LEU A 171 13.91 -11.86 -1.55
N VAL A 172 12.69 -12.21 -1.09
CA VAL A 172 12.48 -13.32 -0.14
C VAL A 172 13.05 -14.62 -0.68
N LYS A 173 12.81 -14.93 -1.95
CA LYS A 173 13.36 -16.13 -2.60
C LYS A 173 14.89 -16.10 -2.62
N ASP A 174 15.48 -14.97 -3.00
CA ASP A 174 16.95 -14.82 -3.07
C ASP A 174 17.57 -14.92 -1.66
N ILE A 175 16.98 -14.29 -0.65
CA ILE A 175 17.39 -14.42 0.75
C ILE A 175 17.38 -15.89 1.16
N ASN A 176 16.25 -16.59 0.98
CA ASN A 176 16.13 -17.99 1.38
C ASN A 176 17.10 -18.93 0.64
N THR A 177 17.58 -18.53 -0.52
CA THR A 177 18.49 -19.35 -1.32
C THR A 177 19.97 -19.08 -1.00
N LEU A 178 20.31 -17.81 -0.69
CA LEU A 178 21.71 -17.35 -0.64
C LEU A 178 22.19 -17.09 0.79
N SER A 179 21.33 -17.04 1.81
CA SER A 179 21.71 -16.64 3.16
C SER A 179 22.80 -17.51 3.76
N ASP A 180 22.74 -18.83 3.59
CA ASP A 180 23.72 -19.76 4.19
C ASP A 180 25.14 -19.56 3.66
N ALA A 181 25.27 -19.13 2.40
CA ALA A 181 26.58 -18.88 1.76
C ALA A 181 27.09 -17.45 1.99
N SER A 182 26.23 -16.53 2.39
CA SER A 182 26.51 -15.08 2.46
C SER A 182 27.34 -14.71 3.69
N ASP A 183 28.21 -13.71 3.55
CA ASP A 183 28.89 -13.11 4.67
C ASP A 183 27.94 -12.23 5.52
N LYS A 184 28.37 -11.92 6.75
CA LYS A 184 27.55 -11.16 7.70
C LYS A 184 27.17 -9.77 7.20
N ALA A 185 28.08 -9.05 6.56
CA ALA A 185 27.84 -7.69 6.06
C ALA A 185 26.78 -7.69 4.93
N THR A 186 26.81 -8.72 4.11
CA THR A 186 25.82 -8.94 3.04
C THR A 186 24.45 -9.27 3.61
N LEU A 187 24.36 -10.12 4.67
CA LEU A 187 23.11 -10.43 5.36
C LEU A 187 22.52 -9.19 6.05
N GLU A 188 23.35 -8.37 6.70
CA GLU A 188 22.91 -7.10 7.30
C GLU A 188 22.38 -6.11 6.23
N THR A 189 23.00 -6.08 5.05
CA THR A 189 22.54 -5.30 3.90
C THR A 189 21.17 -5.81 3.40
N ALA A 190 20.99 -7.13 3.33
CA ALA A 190 19.73 -7.73 2.94
C ALA A 190 18.62 -7.40 3.96
N ALA A 191 18.89 -7.48 5.27
CA ALA A 191 17.96 -7.12 6.31
C ALA A 191 17.52 -5.65 6.20
N LYS A 192 18.48 -4.74 6.02
CA LYS A 192 18.20 -3.31 5.84
C LYS A 192 17.35 -3.05 4.59
N THR A 193 17.68 -3.69 3.47
CA THR A 193 16.91 -3.54 2.23
C THR A 193 15.49 -4.07 2.39
N PHE A 194 15.35 -5.25 2.99
CA PHE A 194 14.05 -5.85 3.24
C PHE A 194 13.16 -4.98 4.14
N ASP A 195 13.72 -4.45 5.25
CA ASP A 195 13.01 -3.56 6.18
C ASP A 195 12.65 -2.22 5.50
N GLU A 196 13.53 -1.68 4.63
CA GLU A 196 13.24 -0.49 3.82
C GLU A 196 12.03 -0.70 2.91
N LEU A 197 12.04 -1.75 2.10
CA LEU A 197 10.99 -1.99 1.12
C LEU A 197 9.63 -2.33 1.78
N THR A 198 9.64 -3.19 2.79
CA THR A 198 8.42 -3.50 3.56
C THR A 198 7.90 -2.31 4.34
N GLY A 199 8.80 -1.47 4.87
CA GLY A 199 8.48 -0.26 5.60
C GLY A 199 7.79 0.81 4.74
N VAL A 200 8.20 1.00 3.47
CA VAL A 200 7.48 1.89 2.52
C VAL A 200 6.03 1.48 2.37
N LEU A 201 5.74 0.18 2.31
CA LEU A 201 4.38 -0.35 2.25
C LEU A 201 3.67 -0.38 3.61
N GLY A 202 4.37 -0.08 4.70
CA GLY A 202 3.88 -0.12 6.08
C GLY A 202 3.53 -1.53 6.53
N LEU A 203 4.35 -2.50 6.14
CA LEU A 203 4.27 -3.89 6.56
C LEU A 203 5.34 -4.21 7.60
N LEU A 204 5.18 -5.32 8.30
CA LEU A 204 6.07 -5.82 9.36
C LEU A 204 6.22 -4.88 10.56
N TYR A 205 5.22 -4.08 10.86
CA TYR A 205 5.25 -3.13 11.98
C TYR A 205 5.02 -3.78 13.35
N ASN A 206 4.60 -5.06 13.40
CA ASN A 206 4.37 -5.81 14.64
C ASN A 206 5.60 -6.65 15.08
N ARG A 207 6.79 -6.44 14.48
CA ARG A 207 8.01 -7.09 14.96
C ARG A 207 8.35 -6.62 16.36
N LYS A 208 8.64 -7.58 17.24
CA LYS A 208 9.07 -7.34 18.63
C LYS A 208 10.59 -7.22 18.70
#